data_7582d156921825a050115fb48f170f52
#
_entry.id   7582d156921825a050115fb48f170f52
#
_cell.length_a   1.000
_cell.length_b   1.000
_cell.length_c   1.000
_cell.angle_alpha   90.00
_cell.angle_beta   90.00
_cell.angle_gamma   90.00
#
_symmetry.space_group_name_H-M   'P 1'
#
loop_
_entity.id
_entity.type
_entity.pdbx_description
1 polymer ?
#
loop_
_entity_poly.entity_id
_entity_poly.type
_entity_poly.pdbx_seq_one_letter_code
_entity_poly.pdbx_strand_id
1 'polypeptide(L)'
;MDKATPGQRNNKFNNKSIMNFTKLVPNVFYIDIKDALKLFIDCLEFNIEHDEMKSDHPFCVIERNGLRINLFENRELAKEHNPEFRLVTNNIDEVYKKISSTHPGFLHPNLNKITLRPWGAKEFALMDKQPGIIIQQW
;
A
#
# COMPACT_ATOMS: atom_id res chain seq x y z
N MET A 1 18.23 12.55 21.61
CA MET A 1 18.27 12.01 21.67
C MET A 1 18.85 11.52 21.42
N ASP A 2 19.35 11.68 21.43
CA ASP A 2 19.92 11.12 21.48
C ASP A 2 20.27 10.93 20.73
N LYS A 3 20.29 11.12 20.38
CA LYS A 3 20.52 10.84 20.10
C LYS A 3 20.94 10.26 19.42
N ALA A 4 21.31 10.35 19.15
CA ALA A 4 21.73 9.73 18.89
C ALA A 4 21.82 9.48 18.02
N THR A 5 21.80 9.60 17.52
CA THR A 5 21.84 9.19 16.97
C THR A 5 21.40 8.73 16.36
N PRO A 6 20.90 9.16 16.01
CA PRO A 6 20.26 8.50 15.61
C PRO A 6 20.53 7.42 15.09
N GLY A 7 20.69 7.32 14.67
CA GLY A 7 20.89 6.22 14.34
C GLY A 7 21.56 5.41 14.89
N GLN A 8 22.01 5.79 15.33
CA GLN A 8 22.37 5.20 16.02
C GLN A 8 22.09 4.96 16.92
N ARG A 9 21.71 5.34 17.11
CA ARG A 9 21.50 5.21 18.08
C ARG A 9 21.40 4.20 18.57
N ASN A 10 21.60 3.89 18.20
CA ASN A 10 21.58 2.95 18.66
C ASN A 10 21.49 1.91 18.85
N ASN A 11 21.42 1.87 18.93
CA ASN A 11 21.36 0.63 18.98
C ASN A 11 21.83 -0.15 20.08
N LYS A 12 22.63 0.20 20.84
CA LYS A 12 23.13 -0.54 21.93
C LYS A 12 22.12 -0.71 23.03
N PHE A 13 21.22 0.22 23.16
CA PHE A 13 20.14 0.01 24.10
C PHE A 13 19.22 -1.11 23.68
N ASN A 14 19.32 -1.52 22.43
CA ASN A 14 18.51 -2.61 21.93
C ASN A 14 18.86 -3.94 22.54
N ASN A 15 20.03 -4.06 23.16
CA ASN A 15 20.39 -5.30 23.82
C ASN A 15 19.41 -5.70 24.91
N LYS A 16 18.69 -4.72 25.46
CA LYS A 16 17.76 -4.98 26.54
C LYS A 16 16.32 -5.07 26.10
N SER A 17 16.06 -4.81 24.83
CA SER A 17 14.71 -4.85 24.31
C SER A 17 14.41 -6.23 23.77
N ILE A 18 13.23 -6.75 24.14
CA ILE A 18 12.75 -8.02 23.61
C ILE A 18 11.83 -7.83 22.41
N MET A 19 11.46 -6.59 22.12
CA MET A 19 10.60 -6.32 20.99
C MET A 19 11.39 -6.38 19.69
N ASN A 20 10.90 -7.19 18.76
CA ASN A 20 11.58 -7.39 17.49
C ASN A 20 10.50 -7.63 16.41
N PHE A 21 10.24 -6.61 15.63
CA PHE A 21 9.23 -6.67 14.58
C PHE A 21 9.92 -6.85 13.24
N THR A 22 9.43 -7.77 12.43
CA THR A 22 10.06 -8.09 11.16
C THR A 22 9.28 -7.60 9.95
N LYS A 23 8.03 -7.20 10.14
CA LYS A 23 7.18 -6.82 9.01
C LYS A 23 5.98 -6.00 9.50
N LEU A 24 5.51 -5.13 8.63
CA LEU A 24 4.26 -4.42 8.83
C LEU A 24 3.30 -4.89 7.73
N VAL A 25 2.11 -5.38 8.11
CA VAL A 25 1.15 -5.90 7.14
C VAL A 25 -0.18 -5.20 7.35
N PRO A 26 -0.55 -4.26 6.47
CA PRO A 26 -1.85 -3.60 6.58
C PRO A 26 -2.99 -4.50 6.15
N ASN A 27 -4.17 -4.24 6.70
CA ASN A 27 -5.42 -4.90 6.31
C ASN A 27 -6.27 -3.92 5.53
N VAL A 28 -6.85 -4.37 4.43
CA VAL A 28 -7.80 -3.58 3.66
C VAL A 28 -9.09 -4.38 3.54
N PHE A 29 -10.22 -3.75 3.86
CA PHE A 29 -11.52 -4.39 3.87
C PHE A 29 -12.35 -3.92 2.69
N TYR A 30 -12.96 -4.86 1.98
CA TYR A 30 -13.81 -4.58 0.82
C TYR A 30 -15.21 -5.14 1.04
N ILE A 31 -16.21 -4.51 0.44
CA ILE A 31 -17.55 -5.08 0.38
C ILE A 31 -17.53 -6.30 -0.54
N ASP A 32 -16.83 -6.19 -1.65
CA ASP A 32 -16.62 -7.30 -2.59
C ASP A 32 -15.12 -7.41 -2.84
N ILE A 33 -14.55 -8.52 -2.41
CA ILE A 33 -13.09 -8.70 -2.52
C ILE A 33 -12.61 -8.71 -3.97
N LYS A 34 -13.50 -9.02 -4.92
CA LYS A 34 -13.12 -9.00 -6.33
C LYS A 34 -12.72 -7.61 -6.79
N ASP A 35 -13.26 -6.56 -6.16
CA ASP A 35 -12.87 -5.21 -6.50
C ASP A 35 -11.41 -4.95 -6.14
N ALA A 36 -10.94 -5.56 -5.03
CA ALA A 36 -9.55 -5.41 -4.62
C ALA A 36 -8.59 -5.96 -5.67
N LEU A 37 -8.98 -7.04 -6.33
CA LEU A 37 -8.11 -7.69 -7.31
C LEU A 37 -7.84 -6.79 -8.52
N LYS A 38 -8.80 -5.97 -8.88
CA LYS A 38 -8.63 -5.07 -10.02
C LYS A 38 -7.54 -4.03 -9.75
N LEU A 39 -7.49 -3.51 -8.54
CA LEU A 39 -6.49 -2.52 -8.18
C LEU A 39 -5.14 -3.18 -7.88
N PHE A 40 -5.15 -4.16 -6.97
CA PHE A 40 -3.88 -4.69 -6.47
C PHE A 40 -3.22 -5.68 -7.40
N ILE A 41 -3.99 -6.54 -8.06
CA ILE A 41 -3.41 -7.56 -8.94
C ILE A 41 -3.28 -7.03 -10.36
N ASP A 42 -4.38 -6.52 -10.93
CA ASP A 42 -4.36 -6.12 -12.34
C ASP A 42 -3.58 -4.82 -12.55
N CYS A 43 -3.77 -3.83 -11.69
CA CYS A 43 -3.13 -2.53 -11.86
C CYS A 43 -1.76 -2.46 -11.22
N LEU A 44 -1.64 -2.85 -9.95
CA LEU A 44 -0.40 -2.70 -9.19
C LEU A 44 0.51 -3.92 -9.25
N GLU A 45 0.06 -4.99 -9.88
CA GLU A 45 0.87 -6.18 -10.15
C GLU A 45 1.36 -6.92 -8.90
N PHE A 46 0.56 -6.87 -7.83
CA PHE A 46 0.82 -7.74 -6.70
C PHE A 46 0.47 -9.18 -7.06
N ASN A 47 1.08 -10.11 -6.36
CA ASN A 47 0.82 -11.54 -6.52
C ASN A 47 0.01 -12.05 -5.35
N ILE A 48 -0.87 -13.03 -5.60
CA ILE A 48 -1.62 -13.68 -4.52
C ILE A 48 -0.73 -14.73 -3.91
N GLU A 49 -0.43 -14.59 -2.62
CA GLU A 49 0.39 -15.53 -1.87
C GLU A 49 -0.45 -16.58 -1.17
N HIS A 50 -1.62 -16.19 -0.68
CA HIS A 50 -2.53 -17.08 0.01
C HIS A 50 -3.95 -16.73 -0.39
N ASP A 51 -4.73 -17.73 -0.77
CA ASP A 51 -6.05 -17.54 -1.37
C ASP A 51 -7.10 -18.31 -0.58
N GLU A 52 -7.95 -17.56 0.15
CA GLU A 52 -9.12 -18.09 0.83
C GLU A 52 -10.38 -17.39 0.36
N MET A 53 -10.39 -16.96 -0.91
CA MET A 53 -11.50 -16.15 -1.41
C MET A 53 -12.79 -16.93 -1.57
N LYS A 54 -12.72 -18.26 -1.59
CA LYS A 54 -13.91 -19.10 -1.71
C LYS A 54 -14.43 -19.60 -0.37
N SER A 55 -13.84 -19.13 0.72
CA SER A 55 -14.30 -19.53 2.06
C SER A 55 -15.51 -18.69 2.48
N ASP A 56 -16.09 -19.07 3.64
CA ASP A 56 -17.21 -18.31 4.21
C ASP A 56 -16.82 -16.90 4.60
N HIS A 57 -15.53 -16.66 4.85
CA HIS A 57 -14.97 -15.35 5.15
C HIS A 57 -13.86 -15.08 4.16
N PRO A 58 -14.21 -14.60 2.95
CA PRO A 58 -13.22 -14.46 1.87
C PRO A 58 -12.07 -13.54 2.27
N PHE A 59 -10.85 -14.01 2.04
CA PHE A 59 -9.68 -13.19 2.19
C PHE A 59 -8.54 -13.72 1.32
N CYS A 60 -7.55 -12.88 1.09
CA CYS A 60 -6.30 -13.31 0.48
C CYS A 60 -5.16 -12.46 0.99
N VAL A 61 -3.96 -13.01 0.87
CA VAL A 61 -2.73 -12.31 1.19
C VAL A 61 -2.02 -12.04 -0.11
N ILE A 62 -1.65 -10.79 -0.33
CA ILE A 62 -0.95 -10.39 -1.56
C ILE A 62 0.43 -9.86 -1.23
N GLU A 63 1.32 -9.94 -2.22
CA GLU A 63 2.71 -9.57 -2.00
C GLU A 63 3.33 -9.01 -3.28
N ARG A 64 4.19 -8.00 -3.13
CA ARG A 64 5.02 -7.48 -4.22
C ARG A 64 6.27 -6.88 -3.61
N ASN A 65 7.45 -7.31 -4.08
CA ASN A 65 8.74 -6.75 -3.65
C ASN A 65 8.90 -6.77 -2.13
N GLY A 66 8.40 -7.82 -1.46
CA GLY A 66 8.48 -7.91 -0.02
C GLY A 66 7.40 -7.15 0.74
N LEU A 67 6.57 -6.40 0.06
CA LEU A 67 5.43 -5.72 0.67
C LEU A 67 4.25 -6.69 0.72
N ARG A 68 3.58 -6.74 1.86
CA ARG A 68 2.48 -7.67 2.08
C ARG A 68 1.25 -6.92 2.55
N ILE A 69 0.09 -7.28 2.01
CA ILE A 69 -1.19 -6.69 2.37
C ILE A 69 -2.19 -7.83 2.51
N ASN A 70 -3.03 -7.75 3.54
CA ASN A 70 -4.16 -8.67 3.71
C ASN A 70 -5.42 -8.01 3.15
N LEU A 71 -6.13 -8.71 2.29
CA LEU A 71 -7.39 -8.24 1.71
C LEU A 71 -8.51 -9.10 2.28
N PHE A 72 -9.51 -8.44 2.87
CA PHE A 72 -10.65 -9.13 3.48
C PHE A 72 -11.95 -8.65 2.86
N GLU A 73 -12.91 -9.57 2.75
CA GLU A 73 -14.27 -9.18 2.43
C GLU A 73 -15.04 -9.07 3.74
N ASN A 74 -15.44 -7.85 4.11
CA ASN A 74 -16.17 -7.58 5.34
C ASN A 74 -16.91 -6.27 5.15
N ARG A 75 -18.23 -6.36 4.93
CA ARG A 75 -19.03 -5.17 4.63
C ARG A 75 -19.01 -4.15 5.74
N GLU A 76 -19.08 -4.60 6.99
CA GLU A 76 -19.15 -3.66 8.12
C GLU A 76 -17.84 -2.89 8.26
N LEU A 77 -16.71 -3.60 8.24
CA LEU A 77 -15.42 -2.95 8.37
C LEU A 77 -15.08 -2.12 7.14
N ALA A 78 -15.53 -2.54 5.96
CA ALA A 78 -15.32 -1.77 4.74
C ALA A 78 -15.99 -0.40 4.83
N LYS A 79 -17.15 -0.32 5.47
CA LYS A 79 -17.85 0.96 5.63
C LYS A 79 -17.18 1.87 6.65
N GLU A 80 -16.47 1.29 7.61
CA GLU A 80 -15.87 2.07 8.70
C GLU A 80 -14.43 2.49 8.42
N HIS A 81 -13.75 1.84 7.47
CA HIS A 81 -12.33 2.04 7.25
C HIS A 81 -12.02 2.38 5.80
N ASN A 82 -11.45 3.54 5.60
CA ASN A 82 -10.98 3.98 4.28
C ASN A 82 -9.48 4.26 4.40
N PRO A 83 -8.66 3.22 4.30
CA PRO A 83 -7.22 3.40 4.52
C PRO A 83 -6.55 4.21 3.42
N GLU A 84 -5.54 4.95 3.82
CA GLU A 84 -4.67 5.64 2.89
C GLU A 84 -3.24 5.22 3.21
N PHE A 85 -2.47 4.86 2.19
CA PHE A 85 -1.08 4.56 2.39
C PHE A 85 -0.26 4.92 1.17
N ARG A 86 1.05 4.92 1.35
CA ARG A 86 1.99 5.28 0.31
C ARG A 86 2.77 4.07 -0.15
N LEU A 87 2.96 3.96 -1.45
CA LEU A 87 3.90 3.01 -2.04
C LEU A 87 5.06 3.82 -2.59
N VAL A 88 6.23 3.60 -2.04
CA VAL A 88 7.43 4.32 -2.45
C VAL A 88 8.13 3.54 -3.55
N THR A 89 8.50 4.24 -4.62
CA THR A 89 9.18 3.63 -5.76
C THR A 89 10.41 4.45 -6.13
N ASN A 90 11.29 3.84 -6.91
CA ASN A 90 12.44 4.53 -7.46
C ASN A 90 12.31 4.78 -8.97
N ASN A 91 11.13 4.51 -9.56
CA ASN A 91 10.90 4.70 -10.98
C ASN A 91 9.46 5.20 -11.25
N ILE A 92 9.10 6.29 -10.59
CA ILE A 92 7.73 6.80 -10.63
C ILE A 92 7.25 7.14 -12.05
N ASP A 93 8.15 7.58 -12.91
CA ASP A 93 7.77 7.93 -14.29
C ASP A 93 7.27 6.69 -15.04
N GLU A 94 7.97 5.58 -14.89
CA GLU A 94 7.57 4.33 -15.53
C GLU A 94 6.28 3.78 -14.94
N VAL A 95 6.14 3.84 -13.62
CA VAL A 95 4.94 3.38 -12.94
C VAL A 95 3.74 4.21 -13.40
N TYR A 96 3.89 5.52 -13.44
CA TYR A 96 2.82 6.39 -13.90
C TYR A 96 2.43 6.10 -15.34
N LYS A 97 3.42 5.95 -16.21
CA LYS A 97 3.17 5.69 -17.62
C LYS A 97 2.36 4.41 -17.80
N LYS A 98 2.71 3.38 -17.06
CA LYS A 98 1.99 2.12 -17.18
C LYS A 98 0.57 2.23 -16.64
N ILE A 99 0.39 2.79 -15.46
CA ILE A 99 -0.94 2.90 -14.86
C ILE A 99 -1.84 3.81 -15.68
N SER A 100 -1.33 4.96 -16.12
CA SER A 100 -2.14 5.91 -16.89
C SER A 100 -2.54 5.35 -18.24
N SER A 101 -1.76 4.46 -18.82
CA SER A 101 -2.09 3.86 -20.10
C SER A 101 -2.98 2.62 -20.00
N THR A 102 -2.89 1.87 -18.90
CA THR A 102 -3.64 0.62 -18.74
C THR A 102 -4.85 0.73 -17.83
N HIS A 103 -4.77 1.56 -16.80
CA HIS A 103 -5.83 1.68 -15.78
C HIS A 103 -6.06 3.14 -15.37
N PRO A 104 -6.35 4.02 -16.35
CA PRO A 104 -6.50 5.45 -16.02
C PRO A 104 -7.66 5.72 -15.06
N GLY A 105 -8.62 4.82 -14.99
CA GLY A 105 -9.77 4.99 -14.12
C GLY A 105 -9.43 5.00 -12.64
N PHE A 106 -8.26 4.50 -12.24
CA PHE A 106 -7.83 4.54 -10.85
C PHE A 106 -7.14 5.84 -10.47
N LEU A 107 -6.78 6.68 -11.44
CA LEU A 107 -6.08 7.93 -11.11
C LEU A 107 -7.01 8.86 -10.33
N HIS A 108 -6.51 9.36 -9.20
CA HIS A 108 -7.27 10.26 -8.34
C HIS A 108 -7.45 11.61 -9.03
N PRO A 109 -8.67 12.16 -9.10
CA PRO A 109 -8.90 13.39 -9.87
C PRO A 109 -8.10 14.60 -9.40
N ASN A 110 -7.71 14.63 -8.13
CA ASN A 110 -6.98 15.77 -7.57
C ASN A 110 -5.48 15.58 -7.57
N LEU A 111 -4.98 14.42 -7.96
CA LEU A 111 -3.54 14.16 -8.03
C LEU A 111 -3.28 13.09 -9.09
N ASN A 112 -3.76 13.38 -10.30
CA ASN A 112 -3.74 12.41 -11.40
C ASN A 112 -2.49 12.53 -12.29
N LYS A 113 -1.53 13.36 -11.91
CA LYS A 113 -0.27 13.51 -12.62
C LYS A 113 0.86 13.59 -11.63
N ILE A 114 2.05 13.17 -12.05
CA ILE A 114 3.24 13.29 -11.20
C ILE A 114 3.43 14.76 -10.84
N THR A 115 3.44 15.04 -9.54
CA THR A 115 3.51 16.39 -9.00
C THR A 115 4.63 16.47 -7.97
N LEU A 116 5.49 17.46 -8.11
CA LEU A 116 6.50 17.72 -7.08
C LEU A 116 5.82 18.40 -5.90
N ARG A 117 5.94 17.79 -4.72
CA ARG A 117 5.29 18.28 -3.52
C ARG A 117 6.23 19.21 -2.74
N PRO A 118 5.66 20.10 -1.91
CA PRO A 118 6.49 21.03 -1.13
C PRO A 118 7.53 20.34 -0.25
N TRP A 119 7.27 19.10 0.16
CA TRP A 119 8.22 18.34 0.99
C TRP A 119 9.29 17.61 0.20
N GLY A 120 9.32 17.78 -1.14
CA GLY A 120 10.42 17.31 -1.97
C GLY A 120 10.17 16.03 -2.72
N ALA A 121 9.09 15.31 -2.43
CA ALA A 121 8.77 14.07 -3.12
C ALA A 121 7.93 14.32 -4.36
N LYS A 122 8.08 13.46 -5.36
CA LYS A 122 7.18 13.44 -6.52
C LYS A 122 6.07 12.45 -6.22
N GLU A 123 4.82 12.82 -6.50
CA GLU A 123 3.67 11.98 -6.15
C GLU A 123 2.58 12.04 -7.20
N PHE A 124 1.86 10.93 -7.34
CA PHE A 124 0.54 10.90 -7.94
C PHE A 124 -0.29 9.91 -7.13
N ALA A 125 -1.61 10.00 -7.24
CA ALA A 125 -2.48 9.21 -6.37
C ALA A 125 -3.44 8.33 -7.15
N LEU A 126 -3.78 7.22 -6.53
CA LEU A 126 -4.81 6.29 -7.01
C LEU A 126 -5.95 6.29 -6.00
N MET A 127 -7.15 6.09 -6.49
CA MET A 127 -8.33 6.00 -5.65
C MET A 127 -9.19 4.83 -6.11
N ASP A 128 -9.58 4.00 -5.15
CA ASP A 128 -10.49 2.91 -5.40
C ASP A 128 -11.66 3.03 -4.43
N LYS A 129 -12.52 2.02 -4.40
CA LYS A 129 -13.69 2.01 -3.53
C LYS A 129 -13.32 2.06 -2.05
N GLN A 130 -12.18 1.51 -1.68
CA GLN A 130 -11.75 1.48 -0.29
C GLN A 130 -10.46 2.25 -0.06
N PRO A 131 -9.32 1.88 -0.67
CA PRO A 131 -8.07 2.56 -0.32
C PRO A 131 -7.79 3.77 -1.21
N GLY A 132 -7.10 4.74 -0.62
CA GLY A 132 -6.38 5.75 -1.36
C GLY A 132 -4.90 5.40 -1.31
N ILE A 133 -4.25 5.43 -2.46
CA ILE A 133 -2.84 5.06 -2.55
C ILE A 133 -2.06 6.17 -3.21
N ILE A 134 -1.03 6.65 -2.53
CA ILE A 134 -0.13 7.63 -3.10
C ILE A 134 1.13 6.91 -3.55
N ILE A 135 1.46 7.05 -4.82
CA ILE A 135 2.73 6.55 -5.36
C ILE A 135 3.73 7.67 -5.22
N GLN A 136 4.86 7.39 -4.62
CA GLN A 136 5.78 8.43 -4.16
C GLN A 136 7.23 8.07 -4.49
N GLN A 137 7.99 9.06 -4.92
CA GLN A 137 9.44 8.92 -5.10
C GLN A 137 10.13 10.14 -4.50
N TRP A 138 11.07 9.86 -3.62
CA TRP A 138 11.90 10.88 -2.97
C TRP A 138 13.12 11.24 -3.80
#